data_d2e87e5ccf18b4b712063e9d89f7b018
#
_entry.id   d2e87e5ccf18b4b712063e9d89f7b018
#
_cell.length_a   1.000
_cell.length_b   1.000
_cell.length_c   1.000
_cell.angle_alpha   90.00
_cell.angle_beta   90.00
_cell.angle_gamma   90.00
#
_symmetry.space_group_name_H-M   'P 1'
#
loop_
_entity.id
_entity.type
_entity.pdbx_description
1 polymer ?
#
loop_
_entity_poly.entity_id
_entity_poly.type
_entity_poly.pdbx_seq_one_letter_code
_entity_poly.pdbx_strand_id
1 'polypeptide(L)'
;MSTLQRAIEIATLAHQGQVDKSGKEYIGHPLRVMEMGKTENEKIVGVLHDVVEDTEWTFEALQAEGFSQEVIDALRCVTKLSENENYDDFIERVRKNPLAVAVKINDLTDNMDIRRLPYLSDKDVKRLKKYLKAYKKLIGEPVYSVYAARQENPNAYDPWTEEADAQLRQMWEEGISVAEIAQHFGRKQSAIIVRMKKLGI
;
A
#
# COMPACT_ATOMS: atom_id res chain seq x y z
N MET A 1 -26.90 14.45 -12.98
CA MET A 1 -25.71 13.78 -12.41
C MET A 1 -25.21 12.78 -13.44
N SER A 2 -23.93 12.76 -13.70
CA SER A 2 -23.33 11.80 -14.63
C SER A 2 -23.31 10.39 -14.01
N THR A 3 -23.34 9.37 -14.85
CA THR A 3 -23.53 7.97 -14.46
C THR A 3 -22.22 7.19 -14.54
N LEU A 4 -22.17 6.01 -13.91
CA LEU A 4 -21.06 5.06 -14.07
C LEU A 4 -20.82 4.71 -15.55
N GLN A 5 -21.89 4.54 -16.34
CA GLN A 5 -21.76 4.26 -17.77
C GLN A 5 -20.99 5.38 -18.49
N ARG A 6 -21.31 6.65 -18.18
CA ARG A 6 -20.60 7.81 -18.77
C ARG A 6 -19.13 7.85 -18.34
N ALA A 7 -18.82 7.51 -17.08
CA ALA A 7 -17.45 7.41 -16.60
C ALA A 7 -16.63 6.35 -17.36
N ILE A 8 -17.24 5.19 -17.63
CA ILE A 8 -16.60 4.11 -18.41
C ILE A 8 -16.32 4.58 -19.85
N GLU A 9 -17.27 5.26 -20.49
CA GLU A 9 -17.10 5.81 -21.85
C GLU A 9 -15.93 6.80 -21.89
N ILE A 10 -15.89 7.75 -20.95
CA ILE A 10 -14.81 8.75 -20.85
C ILE A 10 -13.46 8.05 -20.66
N ALA A 11 -13.33 7.15 -19.69
CA ALA A 11 -12.08 6.47 -19.43
C ALA A 11 -11.62 5.62 -20.63
N THR A 12 -12.54 4.92 -21.29
CA THR A 12 -12.24 4.10 -22.47
C THR A 12 -11.70 4.95 -23.63
N LEU A 13 -12.33 6.08 -23.91
CA LEU A 13 -11.88 6.99 -24.96
C LEU A 13 -10.58 7.70 -24.58
N ALA A 14 -10.45 8.14 -23.33
CA ALA A 14 -9.28 8.87 -22.84
C ALA A 14 -7.99 8.01 -22.88
N HIS A 15 -8.10 6.72 -22.55
CA HIS A 15 -6.97 5.78 -22.55
C HIS A 15 -6.83 5.00 -23.87
N GLN A 16 -7.55 5.36 -24.93
CA GLN A 16 -7.49 4.65 -26.20
C GLN A 16 -6.05 4.66 -26.77
N GLY A 17 -5.54 3.49 -27.12
CA GLY A 17 -4.19 3.31 -27.66
C GLY A 17 -3.06 3.28 -26.61
N GLN A 18 -3.37 3.55 -25.36
CA GLN A 18 -2.39 3.37 -24.27
C GLN A 18 -2.24 1.88 -23.92
N VAL A 19 -1.03 1.46 -23.57
CA VAL A 19 -0.72 0.09 -23.15
C VAL A 19 -0.04 0.06 -21.79
N ASP A 20 -0.31 -0.98 -21.02
CA ASP A 20 0.36 -1.24 -19.75
C ASP A 20 1.77 -1.83 -19.96
N LYS A 21 2.49 -2.10 -18.84
CA LYS A 21 3.85 -2.66 -18.87
C LYS A 21 3.94 -4.07 -19.45
N SER A 22 2.83 -4.76 -19.58
CA SER A 22 2.74 -6.08 -20.23
C SER A 22 2.30 -6.00 -21.69
N GLY A 23 2.13 -4.79 -22.24
CA GLY A 23 1.69 -4.55 -23.61
C GLY A 23 0.19 -4.74 -23.85
N LYS A 24 -0.63 -4.85 -22.78
CA LYS A 24 -2.08 -4.92 -22.85
C LYS A 24 -2.69 -3.52 -22.81
N GLU A 25 -3.91 -3.37 -23.35
CA GLU A 25 -4.65 -2.12 -23.29
C GLU A 25 -4.75 -1.60 -21.85
N TYR A 26 -4.35 -0.33 -21.64
CA TYR A 26 -4.26 0.29 -20.32
C TYR A 26 -5.60 0.35 -19.60
N ILE A 27 -6.70 0.57 -20.36
CA ILE A 27 -8.06 0.65 -19.81
C ILE A 27 -8.44 -0.56 -18.93
N GLY A 28 -7.82 -1.70 -19.13
CA GLY A 28 -8.03 -2.87 -18.29
C GLY A 28 -7.69 -2.65 -16.81
N HIS A 29 -6.73 -1.75 -16.50
CA HIS A 29 -6.42 -1.38 -15.11
C HIS A 29 -7.54 -0.56 -14.45
N PRO A 30 -7.96 0.60 -14.98
CA PRO A 30 -9.10 1.34 -14.44
C PRO A 30 -10.38 0.52 -14.30
N LEU A 31 -10.68 -0.37 -15.24
CA LEU A 31 -11.86 -1.25 -15.16
C LEU A 31 -11.77 -2.22 -13.97
N ARG A 32 -10.60 -2.85 -13.71
CA ARG A 32 -10.45 -3.72 -12.54
C ARG A 32 -10.53 -2.95 -11.23
N VAL A 33 -9.97 -1.73 -11.17
CA VAL A 33 -10.10 -0.85 -9.99
C VAL A 33 -11.57 -0.51 -9.74
N MET A 34 -12.32 -0.20 -10.80
CA MET A 34 -13.77 0.02 -10.75
C MET A 34 -14.51 -1.21 -10.20
N GLU A 35 -14.23 -2.40 -10.72
CA GLU A 35 -14.90 -3.65 -10.31
C GLU A 35 -14.74 -3.96 -8.82
N MET A 36 -13.61 -3.55 -8.22
CA MET A 36 -13.37 -3.69 -6.78
C MET A 36 -14.15 -2.67 -5.93
N GLY A 37 -14.72 -1.62 -6.54
CA GLY A 37 -15.54 -0.61 -5.85
C GLY A 37 -16.85 -1.19 -5.30
N LYS A 38 -17.21 -0.81 -4.08
CA LYS A 38 -18.42 -1.26 -3.37
C LYS A 38 -19.64 -0.36 -3.61
N THR A 39 -19.40 0.92 -3.79
CA THR A 39 -20.43 1.93 -4.06
C THR A 39 -20.32 2.47 -5.48
N GLU A 40 -21.39 3.10 -5.99
CA GLU A 40 -21.36 3.71 -7.32
C GLU A 40 -20.28 4.79 -7.44
N ASN A 41 -20.11 5.65 -6.41
CA ASN A 41 -19.08 6.66 -6.38
C ASN A 41 -17.66 6.05 -6.37
N GLU A 42 -17.43 4.94 -5.62
CA GLU A 42 -16.16 4.21 -5.68
C GLU A 42 -15.86 3.67 -7.08
N LYS A 43 -16.86 3.15 -7.77
CA LYS A 43 -16.74 2.66 -9.15
C LYS A 43 -16.43 3.79 -10.12
N ILE A 44 -17.16 4.91 -10.02
CA ILE A 44 -16.93 6.08 -10.86
C ILE A 44 -15.52 6.64 -10.66
N VAL A 45 -15.12 6.88 -9.42
CA VAL A 45 -13.76 7.36 -9.12
C VAL A 45 -12.72 6.32 -9.54
N GLY A 46 -13.01 5.03 -9.34
CA GLY A 46 -12.12 3.93 -9.71
C GLY A 46 -11.83 3.86 -11.21
N VAL A 47 -12.81 4.07 -12.07
CA VAL A 47 -12.60 4.07 -13.52
C VAL A 47 -11.98 5.37 -14.05
N LEU A 48 -12.15 6.49 -13.34
CA LEU A 48 -11.66 7.81 -13.74
C LEU A 48 -10.31 8.21 -13.10
N HIS A 49 -9.76 7.42 -12.15
CA HIS A 49 -8.68 7.86 -11.26
C HIS A 49 -7.39 8.31 -11.99
N ASP A 50 -7.09 7.70 -13.14
CA ASP A 50 -5.92 8.03 -13.95
C ASP A 50 -6.25 8.96 -15.15
N VAL A 51 -7.54 9.25 -15.41
CA VAL A 51 -7.95 10.04 -16.59
C VAL A 51 -7.31 11.43 -16.59
N VAL A 52 -7.31 12.13 -15.46
CA VAL A 52 -6.74 13.49 -15.37
C VAL A 52 -5.20 13.46 -15.28
N GLU A 53 -4.60 12.40 -14.71
CA GLU A 53 -3.14 12.28 -14.60
C GLU A 53 -2.49 11.95 -15.97
N ASP A 54 -3.14 11.08 -16.76
CA ASP A 54 -2.51 10.43 -17.92
C ASP A 54 -3.09 10.87 -19.27
N THR A 55 -4.03 11.84 -19.29
CA THR A 55 -4.70 12.30 -20.52
C THR A 55 -4.95 13.81 -20.51
N GLU A 56 -5.56 14.35 -21.59
CA GLU A 56 -5.92 15.77 -21.72
C GLU A 56 -7.17 16.19 -20.90
N TRP A 57 -7.81 15.26 -20.19
CA TRP A 57 -8.96 15.57 -19.36
C TRP A 57 -8.58 16.40 -18.14
N THR A 58 -9.49 17.33 -17.76
CA THR A 58 -9.31 18.15 -16.55
C THR A 58 -10.45 17.91 -15.56
N PHE A 59 -10.25 18.30 -14.31
CA PHE A 59 -11.31 18.22 -13.28
C PHE A 59 -12.52 19.08 -13.67
N GLU A 60 -12.29 20.24 -14.31
CA GLU A 60 -13.31 21.16 -14.78
C GLU A 60 -14.16 20.51 -15.90
N ALA A 61 -13.51 19.79 -16.81
CA ALA A 61 -14.21 19.03 -17.86
C ALA A 61 -15.07 17.90 -17.28
N LEU A 62 -14.55 17.16 -16.31
CA LEU A 62 -15.32 16.13 -15.60
C LEU A 62 -16.49 16.74 -14.80
N GLN A 63 -16.30 17.90 -14.20
CA GLN A 63 -17.37 18.61 -13.50
C GLN A 63 -18.45 19.09 -14.49
N ALA A 64 -18.07 19.56 -15.68
CA ALA A 64 -19.00 19.96 -16.75
C ALA A 64 -19.79 18.76 -17.31
N GLU A 65 -19.24 17.55 -17.30
CA GLU A 65 -19.96 16.30 -17.60
C GLU A 65 -21.02 15.94 -16.54
N GLY A 66 -21.05 16.64 -15.39
CA GLY A 66 -22.06 16.50 -14.35
C GLY A 66 -21.71 15.49 -13.26
N PHE A 67 -20.45 15.12 -13.10
CA PHE A 67 -19.99 14.36 -11.93
C PHE A 67 -20.13 15.20 -10.66
N SER A 68 -20.50 14.55 -9.56
CA SER A 68 -20.74 15.23 -8.28
C SER A 68 -19.46 15.82 -7.70
N GLN A 69 -19.58 16.85 -6.87
CA GLN A 69 -18.45 17.46 -6.17
C GLN A 69 -17.68 16.43 -5.32
N GLU A 70 -18.40 15.48 -4.70
CA GLU A 70 -17.78 14.38 -3.95
C GLU A 70 -16.82 13.54 -4.81
N VAL A 71 -17.25 13.20 -6.03
CA VAL A 71 -16.43 12.46 -7.00
C VAL A 71 -15.22 13.29 -7.42
N ILE A 72 -15.42 14.57 -7.77
CA ILE A 72 -14.34 15.47 -8.18
C ILE A 72 -13.31 15.66 -7.05
N ASP A 73 -13.76 15.84 -5.81
CA ASP A 73 -12.86 16.00 -4.65
C ASP A 73 -12.05 14.71 -4.39
N ALA A 74 -12.66 13.53 -4.55
CA ALA A 74 -11.94 12.26 -4.44
C ALA A 74 -10.92 12.09 -5.58
N LEU A 75 -11.28 12.42 -6.82
CA LEU A 75 -10.36 12.40 -7.96
C LEU A 75 -9.15 13.33 -7.73
N ARG A 76 -9.37 14.56 -7.24
CA ARG A 76 -8.26 15.48 -6.86
C ARG A 76 -7.34 14.87 -5.81
N CYS A 77 -7.87 14.05 -4.89
CA CYS A 77 -7.05 13.38 -3.88
C CYS A 77 -6.22 12.22 -4.45
N VAL A 78 -6.70 11.46 -5.44
CA VAL A 78 -6.01 10.31 -6.02
C VAL A 78 -5.10 10.66 -7.20
N THR A 79 -5.23 11.85 -7.79
CA THR A 79 -4.38 12.37 -8.87
C THR A 79 -3.16 13.09 -8.29
N LYS A 80 -1.95 12.83 -8.78
CA LYS A 80 -0.77 13.59 -8.37
C LYS A 80 -0.83 15.04 -8.85
N LEU A 81 -0.35 15.95 -8.01
CA LEU A 81 -0.32 17.38 -8.32
C LEU A 81 0.84 17.76 -9.26
N SER A 82 1.92 17.00 -9.24
CA SER A 82 3.09 17.16 -10.11
C SER A 82 3.93 15.87 -10.13
N GLU A 83 4.79 15.72 -11.12
CA GLU A 83 5.74 14.60 -11.20
C GLU A 83 6.68 14.54 -9.98
N ASN A 84 6.99 15.69 -9.38
CA ASN A 84 7.89 15.83 -8.24
C ASN A 84 7.18 15.74 -6.89
N GLU A 85 5.86 15.49 -6.85
CA GLU A 85 5.14 15.35 -5.59
C GLU A 85 5.71 14.18 -4.77
N ASN A 86 6.07 14.45 -3.50
CA ASN A 86 6.52 13.41 -2.60
C ASN A 86 5.41 12.36 -2.41
N TYR A 87 5.75 11.10 -2.58
CA TYR A 87 4.74 10.03 -2.55
C TYR A 87 4.12 9.84 -1.16
N ASP A 88 4.86 10.07 -0.07
CA ASP A 88 4.30 9.97 1.29
C ASP A 88 3.32 11.14 1.56
N ASP A 89 3.57 12.35 1.03
CA ASP A 89 2.66 13.51 1.12
C ASP A 89 1.39 13.27 0.27
N PHE A 90 1.55 12.69 -0.93
CA PHE A 90 0.42 12.26 -1.74
C PHE A 90 -0.49 11.28 -0.97
N ILE A 91 0.07 10.26 -0.33
CA ILE A 91 -0.72 9.31 0.47
C ILE A 91 -1.37 9.98 1.69
N GLU A 92 -0.73 10.97 2.33
CA GLU A 92 -1.38 11.76 3.39
C GLU A 92 -2.56 12.59 2.86
N ARG A 93 -2.48 13.09 1.63
CA ARG A 93 -3.61 13.78 0.99
C ARG A 93 -4.77 12.83 0.70
N VAL A 94 -4.48 11.63 0.16
CA VAL A 94 -5.48 10.56 -0.05
C VAL A 94 -6.21 10.23 1.26
N ARG A 95 -5.50 10.10 2.37
CA ARG A 95 -6.08 9.75 3.69
C ARG A 95 -7.14 10.71 4.20
N LYS A 96 -7.17 11.95 3.71
CA LYS A 96 -8.14 12.96 4.13
C LYS A 96 -9.54 12.77 3.52
N ASN A 97 -9.66 11.92 2.50
CA ASN A 97 -10.93 11.68 1.79
C ASN A 97 -11.25 10.18 1.79
N PRO A 98 -12.32 9.73 2.49
CA PRO A 98 -12.66 8.30 2.60
C PRO A 98 -12.90 7.61 1.24
N LEU A 99 -13.51 8.30 0.28
CA LEU A 99 -13.76 7.78 -1.07
C LEU A 99 -12.43 7.59 -1.82
N ALA A 100 -11.51 8.55 -1.73
CA ALA A 100 -10.17 8.44 -2.29
C ALA A 100 -9.36 7.30 -1.64
N VAL A 101 -9.50 7.08 -0.33
CA VAL A 101 -8.87 5.95 0.37
C VAL A 101 -9.35 4.62 -0.19
N ALA A 102 -10.67 4.42 -0.33
CA ALA A 102 -11.24 3.19 -0.86
C ALA A 102 -10.72 2.89 -2.28
N VAL A 103 -10.73 3.90 -3.14
CA VAL A 103 -10.25 3.75 -4.53
C VAL A 103 -8.75 3.51 -4.59
N LYS A 104 -7.95 4.23 -3.78
CA LYS A 104 -6.47 4.04 -3.79
C LYS A 104 -6.06 2.68 -3.25
N ILE A 105 -6.81 2.09 -2.32
CA ILE A 105 -6.61 0.71 -1.87
C ILE A 105 -6.83 -0.27 -3.04
N ASN A 106 -7.89 -0.07 -3.84
CA ASN A 106 -8.19 -0.92 -5.01
C ASN A 106 -7.11 -0.77 -6.09
N ASP A 107 -6.70 0.46 -6.40
CA ASP A 107 -5.60 0.76 -7.33
C ASP A 107 -4.29 0.10 -6.90
N LEU A 108 -3.89 0.25 -5.64
CA LEU A 108 -2.69 -0.40 -5.12
C LEU A 108 -2.79 -1.92 -5.17
N THR A 109 -3.97 -2.49 -4.91
CA THR A 109 -4.22 -3.93 -5.00
C THR A 109 -3.98 -4.45 -6.41
N ASP A 110 -4.56 -3.80 -7.43
CA ASP A 110 -4.34 -4.18 -8.84
C ASP A 110 -2.88 -3.98 -9.27
N ASN A 111 -2.26 -2.87 -8.85
CA ASN A 111 -0.86 -2.57 -9.17
C ASN A 111 0.14 -3.51 -8.50
N MET A 112 -0.23 -4.16 -7.40
CA MET A 112 0.60 -5.15 -6.70
C MET A 112 0.36 -6.59 -7.18
N ASP A 113 -0.56 -6.83 -8.10
CA ASP A 113 -0.75 -8.16 -8.68
C ASP A 113 0.40 -8.50 -9.63
N ILE A 114 1.42 -9.16 -9.06
CA ILE A 114 2.64 -9.56 -9.79
C ILE A 114 2.40 -10.59 -10.88
N ARG A 115 1.24 -11.30 -10.86
CA ARG A 115 0.89 -12.30 -11.89
C ARG A 115 0.71 -11.67 -13.27
N ARG A 116 0.51 -10.36 -13.33
CA ARG A 116 0.37 -9.58 -14.57
C ARG A 116 1.72 -9.23 -15.21
N LEU A 117 2.83 -9.38 -14.48
CA LEU A 117 4.15 -9.04 -14.98
C LEU A 117 4.78 -10.25 -15.69
N PRO A 118 5.41 -10.07 -16.86
CA PRO A 118 6.11 -11.13 -17.55
C PRO A 118 7.36 -11.61 -16.78
N TYR A 119 8.00 -10.72 -16.02
CA TYR A 119 9.10 -10.96 -15.10
C TYR A 119 9.16 -9.85 -14.05
N LEU A 120 9.89 -10.06 -12.97
CA LEU A 120 10.03 -9.10 -11.88
C LEU A 120 11.42 -8.44 -11.92
N SER A 121 11.48 -7.16 -12.27
CA SER A 121 12.71 -6.37 -12.27
C SER A 121 12.98 -5.74 -10.89
N ASP A 122 14.22 -5.28 -10.64
CA ASP A 122 14.57 -4.53 -9.41
C ASP A 122 13.74 -3.24 -9.26
N LYS A 123 13.36 -2.61 -10.38
CA LYS A 123 12.45 -1.45 -10.36
C LYS A 123 11.07 -1.84 -9.86
N ASP A 124 10.57 -3.01 -10.28
CA ASP A 124 9.28 -3.51 -9.83
C ASP A 124 9.31 -3.86 -8.34
N VAL A 125 10.37 -4.48 -7.85
CA VAL A 125 10.56 -4.76 -6.42
C VAL A 125 10.53 -3.46 -5.59
N LYS A 126 11.23 -2.40 -6.02
CA LYS A 126 11.21 -1.10 -5.34
C LYS A 126 9.81 -0.49 -5.35
N ARG A 127 9.10 -0.56 -6.48
CA ARG A 127 7.73 -0.07 -6.64
C ARG A 127 6.77 -0.83 -5.71
N LEU A 128 6.83 -2.16 -5.71
CA LEU A 128 5.99 -3.01 -4.86
C LEU A 128 6.20 -2.73 -3.37
N LYS A 129 7.44 -2.53 -2.93
CA LYS A 129 7.73 -2.12 -1.54
C LYS A 129 7.07 -0.77 -1.19
N LYS A 130 7.14 0.21 -2.10
CA LYS A 130 6.49 1.52 -1.94
C LYS A 130 4.97 1.38 -1.86
N TYR A 131 4.35 0.59 -2.74
CA TYR A 131 2.92 0.38 -2.79
C TYR A 131 2.40 -0.38 -1.57
N LEU A 132 3.10 -1.42 -1.13
CA LEU A 132 2.75 -2.16 0.08
C LEU A 132 2.80 -1.28 1.34
N LYS A 133 3.80 -0.37 1.43
CA LYS A 133 3.88 0.62 2.52
C LYS A 133 2.66 1.53 2.52
N ALA A 134 2.28 2.06 1.34
CA ALA A 134 1.12 2.93 1.18
C ALA A 134 -0.19 2.20 1.50
N TYR A 135 -0.37 0.99 0.96
CA TYR A 135 -1.53 0.15 1.22
C TYR A 135 -1.75 -0.06 2.74
N LYS A 136 -0.70 -0.51 3.46
CA LYS A 136 -0.78 -0.72 4.91
C LYS A 136 -1.12 0.56 5.66
N LYS A 137 -0.58 1.70 5.26
CA LYS A 137 -0.88 3.00 5.84
C LYS A 137 -2.36 3.39 5.64
N LEU A 138 -2.93 3.10 4.46
CA LEU A 138 -4.33 3.40 4.13
C LEU A 138 -5.33 2.51 4.88
N ILE A 139 -5.03 1.21 5.07
CA ILE A 139 -5.88 0.29 5.83
C ILE A 139 -5.70 0.39 7.36
N GLY A 140 -4.80 1.29 7.83
CA GLY A 140 -4.56 1.49 9.26
C GLY A 140 -3.69 0.41 9.90
N GLU A 141 -3.06 -0.48 9.11
CA GLU A 141 -2.09 -1.43 9.64
C GLU A 141 -0.74 -0.75 9.93
N PRO A 142 -0.08 -1.06 11.05
CA PRO A 142 1.25 -0.55 11.32
C PRO A 142 2.21 -1.04 10.22
N VAL A 143 2.95 -0.10 9.62
CA VAL A 143 4.02 -0.44 8.69
C VAL A 143 5.15 -1.08 9.48
N TYR A 144 5.21 -2.41 9.44
CA TYR A 144 6.23 -3.16 10.11
C TYR A 144 7.59 -2.90 9.44
N SER A 145 8.51 -2.31 10.18
CA SER A 145 9.89 -2.12 9.71
C SER A 145 10.87 -2.59 10.80
N VAL A 146 11.97 -3.17 10.37
CA VAL A 146 13.09 -3.53 11.29
C VAL A 146 13.57 -2.30 12.05
N TYR A 147 13.60 -1.13 11.38
CA TYR A 147 13.96 0.13 12.03
C TYR A 147 13.00 0.48 13.17
N ALA A 148 11.68 0.46 12.94
CA ALA A 148 10.69 0.74 13.99
C ALA A 148 10.76 -0.29 15.12
N ALA A 149 10.95 -1.57 14.80
CA ALA A 149 11.11 -2.62 15.81
C ALA A 149 12.38 -2.41 16.67
N ARG A 150 13.47 -1.89 16.08
CA ARG A 150 14.72 -1.61 16.78
C ARG A 150 14.69 -0.35 17.64
N GLN A 151 13.75 0.59 17.40
CA GLN A 151 13.54 1.72 18.31
C GLN A 151 13.07 1.25 19.70
N GLU A 152 12.24 0.21 19.75
CA GLU A 152 11.73 -0.38 20.99
C GLU A 152 12.60 -1.52 21.51
N ASN A 153 13.21 -2.29 20.61
CA ASN A 153 14.00 -3.49 20.89
C ASN A 153 15.27 -3.46 20.03
N PRO A 154 16.37 -2.90 20.53
CA PRO A 154 17.56 -2.57 19.72
C PRO A 154 18.13 -3.74 18.91
N ASN A 155 18.05 -4.96 19.43
CA ASN A 155 18.57 -6.17 18.79
C ASN A 155 17.46 -6.99 18.07
N ALA A 156 16.33 -6.33 17.74
CA ALA A 156 15.28 -6.98 16.96
C ALA A 156 15.83 -7.44 15.60
N TYR A 157 15.56 -8.71 15.24
CA TYR A 157 16.01 -9.38 14.01
C TYR A 157 17.50 -9.65 13.86
N ASP A 158 18.33 -9.33 14.84
CA ASP A 158 19.72 -9.78 14.80
C ASP A 158 19.77 -11.32 14.90
N PRO A 159 20.73 -11.96 14.23
CA PRO A 159 20.92 -13.41 14.37
C PRO A 159 21.15 -13.80 15.83
N TRP A 160 20.71 -14.97 16.21
CA TRP A 160 21.10 -15.58 17.48
C TRP A 160 22.47 -16.24 17.31
N THR A 161 23.38 -15.94 18.21
CA THR A 161 24.71 -16.59 18.26
C THR A 161 24.70 -17.72 19.28
N GLU A 162 25.70 -18.60 19.23
CA GLU A 162 25.83 -19.69 20.19
C GLU A 162 26.06 -19.17 21.63
N GLU A 163 26.76 -18.06 21.75
CA GLU A 163 27.00 -17.40 23.05
C GLU A 163 25.68 -16.85 23.61
N ALA A 164 24.84 -16.21 22.75
CA ALA A 164 23.54 -15.70 23.16
C ALA A 164 22.60 -16.84 23.57
N ASP A 165 22.68 -17.99 22.93
CA ASP A 165 21.89 -19.18 23.26
C ASP A 165 22.33 -19.78 24.60
N ALA A 166 23.66 -19.87 24.86
CA ALA A 166 24.19 -20.32 26.12
C ALA A 166 23.78 -19.39 27.27
N GLN A 167 23.88 -18.08 27.06
CA GLN A 167 23.47 -17.08 28.04
C GLN A 167 21.96 -17.14 28.32
N LEU A 168 21.14 -17.33 27.29
CA LEU A 168 19.69 -17.49 27.45
C LEU A 168 19.35 -18.71 28.31
N ARG A 169 20.04 -19.86 28.12
CA ARG A 169 19.86 -21.05 28.94
C ARG A 169 20.21 -20.78 30.40
N GLN A 170 21.39 -20.18 30.63
CA GLN A 170 21.84 -19.86 31.99
C GLN A 170 20.85 -18.95 32.70
N MET A 171 20.41 -17.86 32.07
CA MET A 171 19.43 -16.93 32.68
C MET A 171 18.11 -17.62 33.02
N TRP A 172 17.65 -18.55 32.15
CA TRP A 172 16.47 -19.33 32.40
C TRP A 172 16.63 -20.31 33.59
N GLU A 173 17.74 -21.00 33.67
CA GLU A 173 18.08 -21.91 34.77
C GLU A 173 18.23 -21.16 36.13
N GLU A 174 18.71 -19.92 36.10
CA GLU A 174 18.76 -19.02 37.25
C GLU A 174 17.36 -18.48 37.67
N GLY A 175 16.31 -18.78 36.92
CA GLY A 175 14.95 -18.39 37.24
C GLY A 175 14.60 -16.95 36.88
N ILE A 176 15.39 -16.31 36.00
CA ILE A 176 15.15 -14.95 35.52
C ILE A 176 13.90 -14.96 34.65
N SER A 177 13.03 -13.96 34.84
CA SER A 177 11.77 -13.88 34.08
C SER A 177 11.98 -13.60 32.60
N VAL A 178 11.07 -14.08 31.74
CA VAL A 178 11.11 -13.83 30.29
C VAL A 178 11.13 -12.32 29.98
N ALA A 179 10.53 -11.49 30.82
CA ALA A 179 10.53 -10.04 30.66
C ALA A 179 11.93 -9.44 30.84
N GLU A 180 12.63 -9.85 31.90
CA GLU A 180 14.01 -9.42 32.20
C GLU A 180 14.99 -9.95 31.16
N ILE A 181 14.83 -11.22 30.75
CA ILE A 181 15.60 -11.80 29.65
C ILE A 181 15.41 -11.00 28.35
N ALA A 182 14.16 -10.64 28.03
CA ALA A 182 13.86 -9.85 26.84
C ALA A 182 14.53 -8.45 26.89
N GLN A 183 14.51 -7.82 28.05
CA GLN A 183 15.20 -6.54 28.28
C GLN A 183 16.72 -6.70 28.13
N HIS A 184 17.31 -7.72 28.73
CA HIS A 184 18.74 -8.00 28.63
C HIS A 184 19.22 -8.17 27.18
N PHE A 185 18.46 -8.96 26.38
CA PHE A 185 18.77 -9.18 24.97
C PHE A 185 18.33 -8.05 24.06
N GLY A 186 17.63 -7.03 24.53
CA GLY A 186 17.05 -5.96 23.69
C GLY A 186 16.08 -6.51 22.63
N ARG A 187 15.27 -7.50 23.00
CA ARG A 187 14.33 -8.22 22.11
C ARG A 187 12.93 -8.27 22.72
N LYS A 188 11.91 -8.49 21.87
CA LYS A 188 10.55 -8.74 22.36
C LYS A 188 10.48 -10.05 23.13
N GLN A 189 9.63 -10.12 24.16
CA GLN A 189 9.38 -11.35 24.94
C GLN A 189 8.97 -12.52 24.04
N SER A 190 8.14 -12.27 23.00
CA SER A 190 7.75 -13.28 22.02
C SER A 190 8.95 -13.88 21.26
N ALA A 191 9.99 -13.09 20.99
CA ALA A 191 11.21 -13.59 20.34
C ALA A 191 12.03 -14.49 21.28
N ILE A 192 12.06 -14.17 22.58
CA ILE A 192 12.67 -15.02 23.61
C ILE A 192 11.93 -16.35 23.69
N ILE A 193 10.61 -16.34 23.85
CA ILE A 193 9.78 -17.56 23.93
C ILE A 193 9.98 -18.47 22.71
N VAL A 194 10.00 -17.88 21.49
CA VAL A 194 10.24 -18.65 20.26
C VAL A 194 11.65 -19.25 20.27
N ARG A 195 12.66 -18.51 20.77
CA ARG A 195 14.03 -19.05 20.82
C ARG A 195 14.17 -20.16 21.87
N MET A 196 13.61 -19.96 23.07
CA MET A 196 13.57 -20.99 24.11
C MET A 196 12.95 -22.29 23.61
N LYS A 197 11.79 -22.19 22.92
CA LYS A 197 11.14 -23.35 22.29
C LYS A 197 12.04 -24.07 21.30
N LYS A 198 12.84 -23.34 20.49
CA LYS A 198 13.82 -23.93 19.56
C LYS A 198 14.98 -24.60 20.28
N LEU A 199 15.34 -24.11 21.44
CA LEU A 199 16.41 -24.65 22.27
C LEU A 199 15.96 -25.80 23.17
N GLY A 200 14.66 -26.07 23.25
CA GLY A 200 14.08 -27.11 24.09
C GLY A 200 14.09 -26.79 25.60
N ILE A 201 13.94 -25.51 25.93
CA ILE A 201 13.86 -24.99 27.30
C ILE A 201 12.60 -24.18 27.52
#